data_6610615d82a1e39e68120977072a1f14
#
_entry.id   6610615d82a1e39e68120977072a1f14
#
_cell.length_a   1.000
_cell.length_b   1.000
_cell.length_c   1.000
_cell.angle_alpha   90.00
_cell.angle_beta   90.00
_cell.angle_gamma   90.00
#
_symmetry.space_group_name_H-M   'P 1'
#
loop_
_entity.id
_entity.type
_entity.pdbx_description
1 polymer ?
#
loop_
_entity_poly.entity_id
_entity_poly.type
_entity_poly.pdbx_seq_one_letter_code
_entity_poly.pdbx_strand_id
1 'polypeptide(L)'
;MRIRLAAIIGVSCLALLASGGVSASSHIQYGVQDDAWLLYGPPASPAARIQTLQRLGVDLVRMTVRWDTVASKAPADPRNPADPAYDWSLYDPILQRLHAAHIDVLLSLWGAPSWTNGGHGPNYLPKDAAALGSFAYAASQRYPWITRWTVWNEPNVRLFLIPNSPTLYTTRLLNPAYRALKSANPRNLVAGGVTSPRKTPSGVSPIAWIRGMRTARALLDAYAQNPYPVRPGETPSSGGCWRCTEITMATLPKLIAEVKRDFGTRTRIWLTEYGYNSKPPSRWLGVSNLLQARFVGEAALRAYLAPRVDLLIHFLVRDEPNASRWTSGFYTSRGKVKPSFNAYALPFAQVSRRGNRTTVWGQVRPRTGAQPYRLQRLRAGHWRWIGGTRLTTRTGYLRRVVTAARGTQLRVWSPRDRRYSAVLIVR
;
A
#
# COMPACT_ATOMS: atom_id res chain seq x y z
N MET A 1 7.42 -76.00 -31.76
CA MET A 1 8.23 -74.83 -31.46
C MET A 1 7.29 -73.59 -31.66
N ARG A 2 6.70 -73.07 -30.57
CA ARG A 2 5.73 -71.97 -30.64
C ARG A 2 6.40 -70.75 -30.00
N ILE A 3 6.64 -69.73 -30.86
CA ILE A 3 7.21 -68.43 -30.48
C ILE A 3 6.07 -67.55 -30.00
N ARG A 4 6.13 -67.13 -28.74
CA ARG A 4 5.19 -66.13 -28.18
C ARG A 4 5.78 -64.73 -28.37
N LEU A 5 5.12 -63.88 -29.16
CA LEU A 5 5.40 -62.43 -29.23
C LEU A 5 4.83 -61.81 -27.94
N ALA A 6 5.66 -61.06 -27.18
CA ALA A 6 5.25 -60.19 -26.11
C ALA A 6 5.11 -58.79 -26.64
N ALA A 7 3.89 -58.24 -26.58
CA ALA A 7 3.62 -56.85 -26.90
C ALA A 7 3.99 -55.94 -25.70
N ILE A 8 4.92 -55.01 -25.89
CA ILE A 8 5.28 -53.98 -24.91
C ILE A 8 4.33 -52.79 -25.14
N ILE A 9 3.40 -52.62 -24.21
CA ILE A 9 2.54 -51.41 -24.13
C ILE A 9 3.33 -50.30 -23.46
N GLY A 10 3.83 -49.33 -24.24
CA GLY A 10 4.43 -48.13 -23.72
C GLY A 10 3.38 -47.17 -23.17
N VAL A 11 3.32 -47.02 -21.87
CA VAL A 11 2.49 -46.02 -21.21
C VAL A 11 3.24 -44.67 -21.26
N SER A 12 2.84 -43.81 -22.20
CA SER A 12 3.32 -42.41 -22.24
C SER A 12 2.63 -41.63 -21.13
N CYS A 13 3.31 -41.41 -20.01
CA CYS A 13 2.93 -40.40 -19.00
C CYS A 13 3.03 -39.01 -19.58
N LEU A 14 1.90 -38.44 -20.05
CA LEU A 14 1.77 -37.00 -20.26
C LEU A 14 1.81 -36.33 -18.89
N ALA A 15 2.95 -35.76 -18.51
CA ALA A 15 3.05 -34.85 -17.39
C ALA A 15 2.30 -33.57 -17.76
N LEU A 16 1.06 -33.43 -17.33
CA LEU A 16 0.33 -32.18 -17.27
C LEU A 16 1.08 -31.24 -16.31
N LEU A 17 1.93 -30.38 -16.88
CA LEU A 17 2.42 -29.20 -16.17
C LEU A 17 1.20 -28.32 -15.88
N ALA A 18 0.58 -28.54 -14.73
CA ALA A 18 -0.34 -27.58 -14.15
C ALA A 18 0.42 -26.28 -13.94
N SER A 19 0.28 -25.36 -14.88
CA SER A 19 0.65 -23.95 -14.68
C SER A 19 -0.21 -23.46 -13.52
N GLY A 20 0.34 -23.49 -12.30
CA GLY A 20 -0.28 -22.94 -11.12
C GLY A 20 -0.65 -21.49 -11.41
N GLY A 21 -1.91 -21.25 -11.72
CA GLY A 21 -2.45 -19.92 -11.91
C GLY A 21 -2.19 -19.13 -10.64
N VAL A 22 -1.34 -18.12 -10.75
CA VAL A 22 -1.15 -17.12 -9.67
C VAL A 22 -2.54 -16.55 -9.40
N SER A 23 -3.13 -16.94 -8.27
CA SER A 23 -4.43 -16.43 -7.83
C SER A 23 -4.24 -14.94 -7.54
N ALA A 24 -4.67 -14.11 -8.47
CA ALA A 24 -4.65 -12.66 -8.30
C ALA A 24 -5.51 -12.27 -7.09
N SER A 25 -5.07 -11.30 -6.31
CA SER A 25 -5.82 -10.79 -5.16
C SER A 25 -7.02 -9.97 -5.65
N SER A 26 -8.14 -10.63 -5.96
CA SER A 26 -9.37 -9.97 -6.44
C SER A 26 -9.97 -8.98 -5.43
N HIS A 27 -9.50 -9.03 -4.19
CA HIS A 27 -9.99 -8.22 -3.06
C HIS A 27 -9.01 -7.13 -2.62
N ILE A 28 -7.92 -6.89 -3.40
CA ILE A 28 -6.97 -5.84 -3.04
C ILE A 28 -7.66 -4.47 -3.00
N GLN A 29 -7.38 -3.70 -1.95
CA GLN A 29 -7.81 -2.32 -1.81
C GLN A 29 -6.66 -1.36 -2.14
N TYR A 30 -6.99 -0.26 -2.78
CA TYR A 30 -6.03 0.79 -3.13
C TYR A 30 -6.35 2.05 -2.33
N GLY A 31 -5.37 2.47 -1.55
CA GLY A 31 -5.52 3.60 -0.65
C GLY A 31 -4.56 4.74 -0.93
N VAL A 32 -4.72 5.78 -0.12
CA VAL A 32 -3.80 6.93 -0.06
C VAL A 32 -3.48 7.26 1.39
N GLN A 33 -2.31 7.87 1.58
CA GLN A 33 -1.94 8.52 2.84
C GLN A 33 -1.42 9.92 2.54
N ASP A 34 -1.96 10.91 3.24
CA ASP A 34 -1.46 12.27 3.26
C ASP A 34 -2.08 12.99 4.47
N ASP A 35 -1.51 12.78 5.65
CA ASP A 35 -2.04 13.31 6.90
C ASP A 35 -2.11 14.84 6.87
N ALA A 36 -1.08 15.51 6.35
CA ALA A 36 -1.03 16.97 6.27
C ALA A 36 -2.15 17.52 5.36
N TRP A 37 -2.34 16.91 4.20
CA TRP A 37 -3.39 17.33 3.27
C TRP A 37 -4.79 17.00 3.81
N LEU A 38 -4.97 15.85 4.45
CA LEU A 38 -6.26 15.44 4.99
C LEU A 38 -6.71 16.31 6.16
N LEU A 39 -5.78 16.68 7.05
CA LEU A 39 -6.08 17.42 8.26
C LEU A 39 -6.07 18.93 8.05
N TYR A 40 -5.08 19.47 7.31
CA TYR A 40 -4.82 20.90 7.22
C TYR A 40 -4.76 21.45 5.80
N GLY A 41 -4.69 20.57 4.79
CA GLY A 41 -4.35 20.97 3.43
C GLY A 41 -5.47 21.66 2.67
N PRO A 42 -5.08 22.39 1.58
CA PRO A 42 -6.02 22.91 0.61
C PRO A 42 -6.58 21.79 -0.28
N PRO A 43 -7.87 21.87 -0.68
CA PRO A 43 -8.77 22.96 -0.33
C PRO A 43 -9.12 22.94 1.16
N ALA A 44 -9.40 24.09 1.74
CA ALA A 44 -9.72 24.25 3.16
C ALA A 44 -10.93 23.42 3.58
N SER A 45 -11.89 23.22 2.68
CA SER A 45 -13.09 22.41 2.94
C SER A 45 -12.77 20.91 3.01
N PRO A 46 -13.00 20.24 4.14
CA PRO A 46 -12.91 18.78 4.25
C PRO A 46 -13.78 18.05 3.21
N ALA A 47 -14.97 18.58 2.90
CA ALA A 47 -15.86 17.99 1.89
C ALA A 47 -15.21 17.92 0.51
N ALA A 48 -14.51 18.98 0.08
CA ALA A 48 -13.81 19.01 -1.21
C ALA A 48 -12.62 18.01 -1.23
N ARG A 49 -11.97 17.77 -0.09
CA ARG A 49 -10.94 16.71 0.04
C ARG A 49 -11.55 15.33 -0.14
N ILE A 50 -12.69 15.05 0.49
CA ILE A 50 -13.44 13.79 0.32
C ILE A 50 -13.86 13.60 -1.14
N GLN A 51 -14.41 14.61 -1.80
CA GLN A 51 -14.74 14.54 -3.24
C GLN A 51 -13.52 14.20 -4.10
N THR A 52 -12.35 14.72 -3.75
CA THR A 52 -11.10 14.38 -4.45
C THR A 52 -10.76 12.90 -4.30
N LEU A 53 -10.90 12.32 -3.10
CA LEU A 53 -10.69 10.89 -2.86
C LEU A 53 -11.70 10.04 -3.65
N GLN A 54 -12.96 10.44 -3.67
CA GLN A 54 -14.01 9.77 -4.48
C GLN A 54 -13.70 9.82 -5.97
N ARG A 55 -13.26 10.98 -6.50
CA ARG A 55 -12.83 11.12 -7.91
C ARG A 55 -11.60 10.27 -8.27
N LEU A 56 -10.72 10.02 -7.33
CA LEU A 56 -9.60 9.09 -7.47
C LEU A 56 -10.06 7.63 -7.42
N GLY A 57 -11.22 7.36 -6.83
CA GLY A 57 -11.70 6.01 -6.56
C GLY A 57 -10.87 5.32 -5.48
N VAL A 58 -10.57 6.04 -4.41
CA VAL A 58 -9.86 5.54 -3.24
C VAL A 58 -10.75 4.59 -2.47
N ASP A 59 -10.26 3.38 -2.17
CA ASP A 59 -10.98 2.40 -1.36
C ASP A 59 -10.81 2.67 0.14
N LEU A 60 -9.61 3.12 0.55
CA LEU A 60 -9.30 3.41 1.94
C LEU A 60 -8.27 4.54 2.09
N VAL A 61 -8.28 5.17 3.26
CA VAL A 61 -7.29 6.16 3.67
C VAL A 61 -6.48 5.58 4.83
N ARG A 62 -5.15 5.64 4.74
CA ARG A 62 -4.30 5.47 5.93
C ARG A 62 -4.10 6.84 6.59
N MET A 63 -4.34 6.91 7.89
CA MET A 63 -4.18 8.13 8.69
C MET A 63 -3.40 7.83 9.97
N THR A 64 -2.43 8.68 10.29
CA THR A 64 -1.68 8.58 11.55
C THR A 64 -2.41 9.33 12.65
N VAL A 65 -2.78 8.61 13.71
CA VAL A 65 -3.23 9.20 14.96
C VAL A 65 -2.02 9.41 15.85
N ARG A 66 -1.72 10.68 16.12
CA ARG A 66 -0.64 11.12 16.99
C ARG A 66 -1.06 10.94 18.45
N TRP A 67 -0.60 9.86 19.10
CA TRP A 67 -0.91 9.59 20.49
C TRP A 67 -0.41 10.72 21.41
N ASP A 68 0.78 11.23 21.17
CA ASP A 68 1.36 12.36 21.91
C ASP A 68 0.57 13.68 21.80
N THR A 69 -0.18 13.83 20.69
CA THR A 69 -1.06 15.00 20.48
C THR A 69 -2.43 14.78 21.09
N VAL A 70 -3.02 13.59 20.88
CA VAL A 70 -4.35 13.25 21.43
C VAL A 70 -4.32 13.17 22.94
N ALA A 71 -3.25 12.63 23.53
CA ALA A 71 -3.09 12.47 24.97
C ALA A 71 -1.87 13.27 25.49
N SER A 72 -1.89 14.60 25.30
CA SER A 72 -0.81 15.46 25.76
C SER A 72 -0.61 15.44 27.29
N LYS A 73 -1.65 15.05 28.03
CA LYS A 73 -1.65 14.80 29.48
C LYS A 73 -2.01 13.34 29.74
N ALA A 74 -1.61 12.83 30.90
CA ALA A 74 -1.97 11.48 31.32
C ALA A 74 -3.48 11.40 31.62
N PRO A 75 -4.24 10.50 30.98
CA PRO A 75 -5.64 10.28 31.30
C PRO A 75 -5.79 9.59 32.67
N ALA A 76 -6.86 9.93 33.41
CA ALA A 76 -7.21 9.27 34.66
C ALA A 76 -7.71 7.84 34.39
N ASP A 77 -8.52 7.65 33.34
CA ASP A 77 -8.94 6.33 32.82
C ASP A 77 -8.44 6.17 31.38
N PRO A 78 -7.26 5.58 31.17
CA PRO A 78 -6.63 5.51 29.85
C PRO A 78 -7.35 4.59 28.84
N ARG A 79 -8.39 3.85 29.26
CA ARG A 79 -9.22 3.05 28.36
C ARG A 79 -10.54 3.72 28.00
N ASN A 80 -10.90 4.80 28.67
CA ASN A 80 -12.12 5.56 28.41
C ASN A 80 -11.86 6.61 27.31
N PRO A 81 -12.45 6.48 26.10
CA PRO A 81 -12.25 7.47 25.03
C PRO A 81 -12.84 8.85 25.34
N ALA A 82 -13.68 8.96 26.38
CA ALA A 82 -14.29 10.22 26.85
C ALA A 82 -13.49 10.88 27.98
N ASP A 83 -12.35 10.30 28.41
CA ASP A 83 -11.48 10.93 29.39
C ASP A 83 -11.06 12.32 28.89
N PRO A 84 -11.16 13.38 29.72
CA PRO A 84 -10.90 14.77 29.32
C PRO A 84 -9.44 15.03 28.92
N ALA A 85 -8.52 14.12 29.19
CA ALA A 85 -7.14 14.20 28.70
C ALA A 85 -6.99 13.83 27.22
N TYR A 86 -8.02 13.25 26.60
CA TYR A 86 -8.01 12.91 25.17
C TYR A 86 -8.63 14.01 24.33
N ASP A 87 -7.86 14.63 23.46
CA ASP A 87 -8.34 15.58 22.45
C ASP A 87 -8.43 14.89 21.07
N TRP A 88 -9.65 14.50 20.69
CA TRP A 88 -9.95 13.89 19.40
C TRP A 88 -10.41 14.91 18.34
N SER A 89 -10.48 16.20 18.67
CA SER A 89 -11.09 17.26 17.84
C SER A 89 -10.49 17.37 16.45
N LEU A 90 -9.19 17.07 16.31
CA LEU A 90 -8.50 17.06 15.03
C LEU A 90 -8.96 15.92 14.10
N TYR A 91 -9.30 14.76 14.68
CA TYR A 91 -9.56 13.53 13.92
C TYR A 91 -11.05 13.26 13.68
N ASP A 92 -11.90 13.58 14.65
CA ASP A 92 -13.34 13.31 14.58
C ASP A 92 -13.99 13.82 13.28
N PRO A 93 -13.82 15.09 12.87
CA PRO A 93 -14.51 15.62 11.71
C PRO A 93 -14.15 14.93 10.41
N ILE A 94 -12.89 14.53 10.23
CA ILE A 94 -12.42 13.90 9.00
C ILE A 94 -12.78 12.42 8.98
N LEU A 95 -12.64 11.70 10.10
CA LEU A 95 -12.95 10.28 10.20
C LEU A 95 -14.45 10.03 10.02
N GLN A 96 -15.32 10.87 10.61
CA GLN A 96 -16.78 10.81 10.39
C GLN A 96 -17.15 11.05 8.93
N ARG A 97 -16.51 12.01 8.25
CA ARG A 97 -16.74 12.28 6.82
C ARG A 97 -16.27 11.14 5.92
N LEU A 98 -15.13 10.52 6.22
CA LEU A 98 -14.65 9.32 5.51
C LEU A 98 -15.65 8.17 5.66
N HIS A 99 -16.15 7.95 6.88
CA HIS A 99 -17.17 6.94 7.17
C HIS A 99 -18.46 7.20 6.39
N ALA A 100 -18.99 8.42 6.43
CA ALA A 100 -20.19 8.83 5.69
C ALA A 100 -20.02 8.71 4.16
N ALA A 101 -18.78 8.86 3.66
CA ALA A 101 -18.44 8.69 2.25
C ALA A 101 -18.17 7.25 1.84
N HIS A 102 -18.29 6.27 2.75
CA HIS A 102 -17.96 4.86 2.56
C HIS A 102 -16.52 4.62 2.09
N ILE A 103 -15.58 5.45 2.57
CA ILE A 103 -14.15 5.28 2.39
C ILE A 103 -13.61 4.65 3.66
N ASP A 104 -13.06 3.44 3.54
CA ASP A 104 -12.47 2.73 4.66
C ASP A 104 -11.28 3.50 5.25
N VAL A 105 -10.96 3.22 6.51
CA VAL A 105 -9.82 3.84 7.20
C VAL A 105 -8.92 2.76 7.78
N LEU A 106 -7.61 2.96 7.59
CA LEU A 106 -6.53 2.28 8.29
C LEU A 106 -5.90 3.29 9.25
N LEU A 107 -6.12 3.14 10.56
CA LEU A 107 -5.46 4.00 11.55
C LEU A 107 -4.08 3.47 11.92
N SER A 108 -3.10 4.37 11.93
CA SER A 108 -1.73 4.12 12.37
C SER A 108 -1.50 4.81 13.71
N LEU A 109 -1.27 4.04 14.77
CA LEU A 109 -0.99 4.58 16.10
C LEU A 109 0.50 4.90 16.20
N TRP A 110 0.85 6.18 16.46
CA TRP A 110 2.25 6.60 16.53
C TRP A 110 2.45 7.75 17.53
N GLY A 111 3.67 7.84 18.10
CA GLY A 111 4.13 8.96 18.91
C GLY A 111 3.78 8.82 20.39
N ALA A 112 4.77 8.44 21.22
CA ALA A 112 4.59 8.32 22.66
C ALA A 112 4.56 9.71 23.32
N PRO A 113 3.53 10.02 24.15
CA PRO A 113 3.50 11.23 24.95
C PRO A 113 4.68 11.31 25.91
N SER A 114 5.15 12.51 26.19
CA SER A 114 6.31 12.76 27.08
C SER A 114 6.14 12.20 28.49
N TRP A 115 4.92 12.19 29.00
CA TRP A 115 4.60 11.61 30.31
C TRP A 115 4.76 10.08 30.35
N THR A 116 4.72 9.40 29.20
CA THR A 116 4.94 7.92 29.12
C THR A 116 6.41 7.55 29.02
N ASN A 117 7.25 8.40 28.50
CA ASN A 117 8.64 8.07 28.11
C ASN A 117 9.72 8.85 28.91
N GLY A 118 9.32 9.59 29.96
CA GLY A 118 10.23 10.33 30.81
C GLY A 118 10.69 11.65 30.24
N GLY A 119 9.82 12.35 29.51
CA GLY A 119 10.09 13.68 28.96
C GLY A 119 10.79 13.67 27.59
N HIS A 120 10.98 12.50 26.97
CA HIS A 120 11.62 12.40 25.64
C HIS A 120 10.63 12.69 24.52
N GLY A 121 11.17 12.81 23.28
CA GLY A 121 10.38 13.01 22.08
C GLY A 121 9.47 11.81 21.73
N PRO A 122 8.50 12.02 20.82
CA PRO A 122 7.45 11.03 20.55
C PRO A 122 7.96 9.73 19.90
N ASN A 123 9.17 9.69 19.41
CA ASN A 123 9.82 8.51 18.86
C ASN A 123 10.50 7.62 19.91
N TYR A 124 10.46 7.97 21.20
CA TYR A 124 10.99 7.11 22.27
C TYR A 124 9.94 6.12 22.76
N LEU A 125 10.38 4.92 23.10
CA LEU A 125 9.51 3.89 23.70
C LEU A 125 8.93 4.40 25.01
N PRO A 126 7.62 4.12 25.28
CA PRO A 126 7.04 4.36 26.60
C PRO A 126 7.68 3.45 27.65
N LYS A 127 7.78 3.94 28.90
CA LYS A 127 8.31 3.15 30.04
C LYS A 127 7.36 2.03 30.46
N ASP A 128 6.04 2.29 30.40
CA ASP A 128 5.02 1.27 30.62
C ASP A 128 4.60 0.63 29.30
N ALA A 129 4.69 -0.70 29.22
CA ALA A 129 4.29 -1.47 28.05
C ALA A 129 2.77 -1.50 27.83
N ALA A 130 1.97 -1.27 28.87
CA ALA A 130 0.50 -1.25 28.76
C ALA A 130 -0.05 0.08 28.20
N ALA A 131 0.73 1.17 28.28
CA ALA A 131 0.24 2.51 27.98
C ALA A 131 -0.29 2.66 26.53
N LEU A 132 0.46 2.18 25.52
CA LEU A 132 -0.04 2.20 24.13
C LEU A 132 -1.25 1.27 23.96
N GLY A 133 -1.29 0.15 24.68
CA GLY A 133 -2.44 -0.77 24.65
C GLY A 133 -3.72 -0.09 25.13
N SER A 134 -3.66 0.65 26.23
CA SER A 134 -4.79 1.41 26.77
C SER A 134 -5.28 2.48 25.79
N PHE A 135 -4.38 3.25 25.21
CA PHE A 135 -4.71 4.21 24.15
C PHE A 135 -5.33 3.55 22.91
N ALA A 136 -4.79 2.42 22.47
CA ALA A 136 -5.32 1.66 21.34
C ALA A 136 -6.76 1.16 21.61
N TYR A 137 -7.02 0.73 22.84
CA TYR A 137 -8.37 0.37 23.27
C TYR A 137 -9.32 1.57 23.18
N ALA A 138 -8.95 2.71 23.79
CA ALA A 138 -9.76 3.94 23.76
C ALA A 138 -10.02 4.42 22.32
N ALA A 139 -9.00 4.41 21.44
CA ALA A 139 -9.15 4.77 20.03
C ALA A 139 -10.13 3.83 19.30
N SER A 140 -10.08 2.52 19.57
CA SER A 140 -11.00 1.55 18.97
C SER A 140 -12.44 1.72 19.47
N GLN A 141 -12.63 2.09 20.72
CA GLN A 141 -13.95 2.42 21.26
C GLN A 141 -14.48 3.74 20.70
N ARG A 142 -13.61 4.74 20.45
CA ARG A 142 -13.98 6.03 19.83
C ARG A 142 -14.48 5.87 18.40
N TYR A 143 -13.84 4.96 17.63
CA TYR A 143 -14.12 4.74 16.21
C TYR A 143 -14.49 3.28 15.94
N PRO A 144 -15.65 2.79 16.42
CA PRO A 144 -16.01 1.36 16.36
C PRO A 144 -16.21 0.82 14.94
N TRP A 145 -16.38 1.69 13.94
CA TRP A 145 -16.47 1.33 12.52
C TRP A 145 -15.11 1.09 11.88
N ILE A 146 -14.00 1.52 12.51
CA ILE A 146 -12.65 1.32 12.00
C ILE A 146 -12.12 -0.01 12.52
N THR A 147 -11.81 -0.91 11.58
CA THR A 147 -11.35 -2.27 11.90
C THR A 147 -9.93 -2.57 11.42
N ARG A 148 -9.21 -1.60 10.84
CA ARG A 148 -7.83 -1.79 10.40
C ARG A 148 -6.88 -0.87 11.14
N TRP A 149 -5.82 -1.46 11.70
CA TRP A 149 -4.87 -0.79 12.57
C TRP A 149 -3.44 -1.14 12.22
N THR A 150 -2.55 -0.17 12.22
CA THR A 150 -1.11 -0.40 12.26
C THR A 150 -0.55 0.13 13.57
N VAL A 151 0.40 -0.62 14.14
CA VAL A 151 1.09 -0.23 15.35
C VAL A 151 2.44 0.34 14.99
N TRP A 152 2.60 1.64 15.24
CA TRP A 152 3.76 2.46 14.93
C TRP A 152 3.96 2.75 13.44
N ASN A 153 5.07 3.48 13.12
CA ASN A 153 5.54 3.74 11.76
C ASN A 153 7.06 3.58 11.70
N GLU A 154 7.56 2.84 10.72
CA GLU A 154 8.98 2.58 10.43
C GLU A 154 9.86 2.34 11.68
N PRO A 155 9.44 1.47 12.64
CA PRO A 155 10.14 1.30 13.90
C PRO A 155 11.55 0.72 13.74
N ASN A 156 11.88 0.24 12.57
CA ASN A 156 13.22 -0.24 12.21
C ASN A 156 14.23 0.90 11.97
N VAL A 157 13.81 2.16 12.02
CA VAL A 157 14.62 3.36 11.81
C VAL A 157 14.59 4.23 13.05
N ARG A 158 15.76 4.69 13.54
CA ARG A 158 15.86 5.51 14.76
C ARG A 158 15.08 6.84 14.70
N LEU A 159 14.83 7.34 13.49
CA LEU A 159 13.98 8.53 13.33
C LEU A 159 12.59 8.33 13.94
N PHE A 160 12.07 7.08 13.90
CA PHE A 160 10.71 6.78 14.31
C PHE A 160 10.62 5.96 15.61
N LEU A 161 11.69 5.25 16.01
CA LEU A 161 11.69 4.48 17.27
C LEU A 161 13.07 4.45 17.91
N ILE A 162 13.13 4.79 19.19
CA ILE A 162 14.34 4.75 20.03
C ILE A 162 14.04 4.01 21.34
N PRO A 163 14.75 2.94 21.65
CA PRO A 163 15.63 2.19 20.76
C PRO A 163 14.87 1.43 19.68
N ASN A 164 15.42 1.36 18.46
CA ASN A 164 14.82 0.65 17.34
C ASN A 164 15.14 -0.86 17.40
N SER A 165 14.56 -1.54 18.37
CA SER A 165 14.70 -2.97 18.62
C SER A 165 13.44 -3.73 18.23
N PRO A 166 13.52 -4.77 17.39
CA PRO A 166 12.35 -5.57 17.03
C PRO A 166 11.74 -6.29 18.24
N THR A 167 12.57 -6.68 19.21
CA THR A 167 12.12 -7.31 20.47
C THR A 167 11.32 -6.31 21.31
N LEU A 168 11.88 -5.12 21.57
CA LEU A 168 11.21 -4.09 22.37
C LEU A 168 9.94 -3.56 21.66
N TYR A 169 10.01 -3.36 20.35
CA TYR A 169 8.82 -3.03 19.57
C TYR A 169 7.72 -4.07 19.76
N THR A 170 8.06 -5.35 19.63
CA THR A 170 7.09 -6.44 19.73
C THR A 170 6.49 -6.54 21.12
N THR A 171 7.34 -6.54 22.15
CA THR A 171 6.89 -6.80 23.53
C THR A 171 6.24 -5.60 24.19
N ARG A 172 6.64 -4.37 23.84
CA ARG A 172 6.20 -3.15 24.52
C ARG A 172 5.22 -2.29 23.72
N LEU A 173 5.12 -2.48 22.40
CA LEU A 173 4.19 -1.74 21.56
C LEU A 173 3.18 -2.68 20.87
N LEU A 174 3.66 -3.59 20.02
CA LEU A 174 2.78 -4.39 19.15
C LEU A 174 1.87 -5.32 19.93
N ASN A 175 2.43 -6.18 20.79
CA ASN A 175 1.63 -7.20 21.48
C ASN A 175 0.62 -6.61 22.46
N PRO A 176 0.95 -5.58 23.28
CA PRO A 176 -0.04 -4.89 24.12
C PRO A 176 -1.16 -4.24 23.30
N ALA A 177 -0.80 -3.51 22.22
CA ALA A 177 -1.80 -2.89 21.35
C ALA A 177 -2.67 -3.93 20.63
N TYR A 178 -2.09 -5.04 20.15
CA TYR A 178 -2.83 -6.14 19.54
C TYR A 178 -3.91 -6.70 20.47
N ARG A 179 -3.52 -7.07 21.70
CA ARG A 179 -4.47 -7.61 22.69
C ARG A 179 -5.57 -6.61 23.03
N ALA A 180 -5.21 -5.35 23.21
CA ALA A 180 -6.16 -4.29 23.52
C ALA A 180 -7.16 -4.04 22.39
N LEU A 181 -6.67 -3.96 21.13
CA LEU A 181 -7.52 -3.79 19.95
C LEU A 181 -8.46 -4.98 19.75
N LYS A 182 -7.97 -6.22 19.95
CA LYS A 182 -8.81 -7.43 19.86
C LYS A 182 -9.84 -7.50 21.00
N SER A 183 -9.49 -7.04 22.19
CA SER A 183 -10.43 -6.93 23.34
C SER A 183 -11.50 -5.87 23.08
N ALA A 184 -11.15 -4.74 22.47
CA ALA A 184 -12.10 -3.68 22.14
C ALA A 184 -13.11 -4.12 21.05
N ASN A 185 -12.60 -4.81 20.00
CA ASN A 185 -13.43 -5.35 18.94
C ASN A 185 -12.71 -6.56 18.30
N PRO A 186 -13.23 -7.79 18.43
CA PRO A 186 -12.62 -8.99 17.85
C PRO A 186 -12.44 -8.93 16.33
N ARG A 187 -13.20 -8.10 15.62
CA ARG A 187 -13.09 -7.89 14.16
C ARG A 187 -11.89 -7.01 13.76
N ASN A 188 -11.22 -6.37 14.72
CA ASN A 188 -10.04 -5.59 14.42
C ASN A 188 -8.95 -6.43 13.79
N LEU A 189 -8.40 -5.95 12.68
CA LEU A 189 -7.22 -6.50 12.01
C LEU A 189 -6.04 -5.58 12.33
N VAL A 190 -5.00 -6.18 12.90
CA VAL A 190 -3.84 -5.44 13.41
C VAL A 190 -2.60 -5.84 12.62
N ALA A 191 -1.95 -4.87 12.02
CA ALA A 191 -0.67 -5.09 11.36
C ALA A 191 0.49 -4.57 12.20
N GLY A 192 1.53 -5.42 12.30
CA GLY A 192 2.84 -5.07 12.83
C GLY A 192 3.87 -4.92 11.73
N GLY A 193 5.08 -4.51 12.11
CA GLY A 193 6.20 -4.27 11.20
C GLY A 193 6.24 -2.82 10.73
N VAL A 194 5.43 -2.46 9.73
CA VAL A 194 5.38 -1.12 9.11
C VAL A 194 6.77 -0.62 8.75
N THR A 195 7.62 -1.52 8.21
CA THR A 195 9.05 -1.25 8.08
C THR A 195 9.41 -0.41 6.87
N SER A 196 10.39 0.50 7.05
CA SER A 196 11.13 1.15 5.98
C SER A 196 11.78 0.12 5.05
N PRO A 197 12.00 0.41 3.75
CA PRO A 197 12.48 -0.58 2.79
C PRO A 197 13.92 -1.04 3.03
N ARG A 198 14.74 -0.23 3.71
CA ARG A 198 16.18 -0.48 3.86
C ARG A 198 16.69 -0.25 5.27
N LYS A 199 17.88 -0.78 5.55
CA LYS A 199 18.67 -0.40 6.71
C LYS A 199 19.22 1.03 6.50
N THR A 200 19.05 1.88 7.50
CA THR A 200 19.84 3.12 7.66
C THR A 200 21.09 2.83 8.49
N PRO A 201 22.08 3.74 8.60
CA PRO A 201 23.28 3.50 9.40
C PRO A 201 23.00 3.04 10.83
N SER A 202 21.97 3.61 11.48
CA SER A 202 21.52 3.25 12.84
C SER A 202 20.23 2.45 12.87
N GLY A 203 19.79 1.90 11.74
CA GLY A 203 18.53 1.15 11.59
C GLY A 203 18.74 -0.35 11.48
N VAL A 204 17.64 -1.10 11.53
CA VAL A 204 17.57 -2.54 11.33
C VAL A 204 16.93 -2.83 9.98
N SER A 205 17.48 -3.78 9.20
CA SER A 205 16.89 -4.12 7.91
C SER A 205 15.53 -4.81 8.06
N PRO A 206 14.61 -4.70 7.05
CA PRO A 206 13.31 -5.35 7.11
C PRO A 206 13.37 -6.85 7.40
N ILE A 207 14.30 -7.56 6.76
CA ILE A 207 14.47 -9.01 6.99
C ILE A 207 14.89 -9.33 8.43
N ALA A 208 15.87 -8.58 8.97
CA ALA A 208 16.29 -8.77 10.36
C ALA A 208 15.17 -8.37 11.33
N TRP A 209 14.37 -7.37 10.97
CA TRP A 209 13.21 -6.94 11.75
C TRP A 209 12.15 -8.04 11.84
N ILE A 210 11.76 -8.64 10.70
CA ILE A 210 10.80 -9.76 10.63
C ILE A 210 11.26 -10.90 11.55
N ARG A 211 12.53 -11.30 11.43
CA ARG A 211 13.11 -12.40 12.23
C ARG A 211 13.12 -12.07 13.72
N GLY A 212 13.49 -10.85 14.10
CA GLY A 212 13.48 -10.40 15.49
C GLY A 212 12.06 -10.35 16.07
N MET A 213 11.07 -9.92 15.30
CA MET A 213 9.65 -9.96 15.71
C MET A 213 9.18 -11.41 15.93
N ARG A 214 9.55 -12.35 15.06
CA ARG A 214 9.25 -13.79 15.25
C ARG A 214 9.84 -14.29 16.56
N THR A 215 11.12 -14.04 16.79
CA THR A 215 11.82 -14.46 18.03
C THR A 215 11.13 -13.90 19.28
N ALA A 216 10.62 -12.66 19.20
CA ALA A 216 9.88 -12.01 20.26
C ALA A 216 8.38 -12.42 20.33
N ARG A 217 7.94 -13.40 19.53
CA ARG A 217 6.55 -13.92 19.49
C ARG A 217 5.52 -12.84 19.18
N ALA A 218 5.71 -12.11 18.08
CA ALA A 218 4.80 -11.06 17.64
C ALA A 218 3.39 -11.60 17.37
N LEU A 219 2.39 -10.85 17.85
CA LEU A 219 0.98 -11.06 17.58
C LEU A 219 0.55 -10.09 16.47
N LEU A 220 0.09 -10.60 15.33
CA LEU A 220 -0.35 -9.79 14.19
C LEU A 220 -1.27 -10.58 13.26
N ASP A 221 -2.23 -9.90 12.62
CA ASP A 221 -3.05 -10.45 11.54
C ASP A 221 -2.39 -10.20 10.18
N ALA A 222 -1.65 -9.09 10.05
CA ALA A 222 -0.91 -8.72 8.85
C ALA A 222 0.49 -8.18 9.18
N TYR A 223 1.42 -8.37 8.24
CA TYR A 223 2.71 -7.68 8.25
C TYR A 223 2.65 -6.47 7.31
N ALA A 224 3.02 -5.30 7.79
CA ALA A 224 3.02 -4.07 7.02
C ALA A 224 4.45 -3.69 6.56
N GLN A 225 4.56 -3.18 5.33
CA GLN A 225 5.80 -2.77 4.69
C GLN A 225 5.60 -1.49 3.89
N ASN A 226 6.57 -0.59 3.94
CA ASN A 226 6.68 0.60 3.07
C ASN A 226 7.72 0.30 1.95
N PRO A 227 7.34 -0.33 0.81
CA PRO A 227 8.30 -0.89 -0.14
C PRO A 227 8.78 0.14 -1.19
N TYR A 228 9.20 1.33 -0.75
CA TYR A 228 9.75 2.37 -1.63
C TYR A 228 10.96 1.88 -2.44
N PRO A 229 11.24 2.48 -3.61
CA PRO A 229 12.49 2.25 -4.30
C PRO A 229 13.67 2.81 -3.47
N VAL A 230 14.80 2.11 -3.52
CA VAL A 230 16.00 2.51 -2.75
C VAL A 230 17.20 2.81 -3.64
N ARG A 231 17.06 2.59 -4.97
CA ARG A 231 18.11 2.82 -5.96
C ARG A 231 17.61 3.63 -7.14
N PRO A 232 18.46 4.47 -7.77
CA PRO A 232 18.15 5.08 -9.06
C PRO A 232 17.83 4.00 -10.09
N GLY A 233 16.80 4.27 -10.93
CA GLY A 233 16.40 3.34 -12.00
C GLY A 233 15.58 2.13 -11.54
N GLU A 234 15.37 1.92 -10.25
CA GLU A 234 14.48 0.88 -9.75
C GLU A 234 13.03 1.16 -10.14
N THR A 235 12.37 0.15 -10.71
CA THR A 235 10.96 0.22 -11.11
C THR A 235 10.11 -0.64 -10.15
N PRO A 236 8.76 -0.58 -10.20
CA PRO A 236 7.93 -1.47 -9.40
C PRO A 236 8.19 -2.96 -9.62
N SER A 237 8.73 -3.35 -10.78
CA SER A 237 8.93 -4.76 -11.15
C SER A 237 10.38 -5.18 -11.34
N SER A 238 11.35 -4.25 -11.35
CA SER A 238 12.75 -4.55 -11.64
C SER A 238 13.75 -3.63 -10.93
N GLY A 239 15.01 -4.05 -10.86
CA GLY A 239 16.11 -3.25 -10.29
C GLY A 239 16.28 -3.39 -8.78
N GLY A 240 15.46 -4.18 -8.10
CA GLY A 240 15.62 -4.46 -6.66
C GLY A 240 16.73 -5.49 -6.37
N CYS A 241 17.32 -5.42 -5.18
CA CYS A 241 18.36 -6.35 -4.76
C CYS A 241 17.78 -7.63 -4.12
N TRP A 242 17.93 -8.76 -4.80
CA TRP A 242 17.43 -10.04 -4.31
C TRP A 242 18.29 -10.66 -3.19
N ARG A 243 19.60 -10.38 -3.18
CA ARG A 243 20.54 -10.89 -2.16
C ARG A 243 20.67 -9.99 -0.93
N CYS A 244 20.20 -8.73 -1.02
CA CYS A 244 20.22 -7.78 0.10
C CYS A 244 19.11 -8.09 1.11
N THR A 245 19.21 -7.48 2.29
CA THR A 245 18.18 -7.56 3.35
C THR A 245 17.06 -6.53 3.21
N GLU A 246 17.09 -5.73 2.14
CA GLU A 246 16.09 -4.73 1.78
C GLU A 246 14.84 -5.37 1.18
N ILE A 247 13.71 -4.68 1.35
CA ILE A 247 12.43 -5.03 0.74
C ILE A 247 11.87 -3.83 0.01
N THR A 248 11.78 -3.94 -1.31
CA THR A 248 11.16 -2.93 -2.18
C THR A 248 10.02 -3.56 -2.99
N MET A 249 9.25 -2.76 -3.72
CA MET A 249 8.18 -3.29 -4.59
C MET A 249 8.75 -4.25 -5.65
N ALA A 250 9.96 -4.02 -6.14
CA ALA A 250 10.64 -4.92 -7.08
C ALA A 250 10.93 -6.30 -6.49
N THR A 251 11.15 -6.39 -5.16
CA THR A 251 11.45 -7.63 -4.45
C THR A 251 10.29 -8.16 -3.61
N LEU A 252 9.06 -7.77 -3.88
CA LEU A 252 7.84 -8.16 -3.15
C LEU A 252 7.71 -9.68 -2.91
N PRO A 253 8.05 -10.60 -3.86
CA PRO A 253 8.04 -12.03 -3.58
C PRO A 253 8.95 -12.46 -2.43
N LYS A 254 10.06 -11.73 -2.20
CA LYS A 254 10.94 -11.99 -1.06
C LYS A 254 10.25 -11.67 0.28
N LEU A 255 9.52 -10.55 0.37
CA LEU A 255 8.70 -10.24 1.53
C LEU A 255 7.67 -11.34 1.80
N ILE A 256 6.96 -11.77 0.75
CA ILE A 256 5.93 -12.81 0.86
C ILE A 256 6.51 -14.12 1.41
N ALA A 257 7.70 -14.51 0.93
CA ALA A 257 8.39 -15.71 1.40
C ALA A 257 8.83 -15.60 2.87
N GLU A 258 9.41 -14.46 3.28
CA GLU A 258 9.82 -14.21 4.67
C GLU A 258 8.62 -14.20 5.63
N VAL A 259 7.56 -13.48 5.30
CA VAL A 259 6.36 -13.42 6.14
C VAL A 259 5.67 -14.79 6.24
N LYS A 260 5.63 -15.55 5.13
CA LYS A 260 5.11 -16.94 5.14
C LYS A 260 5.93 -17.84 6.07
N ARG A 261 7.25 -17.74 6.00
CA ARG A 261 8.16 -18.56 6.81
C ARG A 261 8.04 -18.25 8.30
N ASP A 262 7.98 -16.96 8.66
CA ASP A 262 8.13 -16.52 10.04
C ASP A 262 6.80 -16.35 10.79
N PHE A 263 5.70 -16.06 10.08
CA PHE A 263 4.37 -15.84 10.65
C PHE A 263 3.28 -16.77 10.09
N GLY A 264 3.65 -17.69 9.20
CA GLY A 264 2.73 -18.69 8.65
C GLY A 264 1.93 -18.21 7.43
N THR A 265 1.12 -19.12 6.89
CA THR A 265 0.40 -18.93 5.63
C THR A 265 -0.83 -18.04 5.73
N ARG A 266 -1.38 -17.82 6.92
CA ARG A 266 -2.57 -17.00 7.16
C ARG A 266 -2.27 -15.52 7.29
N THR A 267 -1.06 -15.12 7.70
CA THR A 267 -0.66 -13.71 7.87
C THR A 267 -0.71 -12.97 6.56
N ARG A 268 -1.46 -11.88 6.51
CA ARG A 268 -1.65 -11.04 5.33
C ARG A 268 -0.50 -10.03 5.18
N ILE A 269 -0.42 -9.34 4.05
CA ILE A 269 0.59 -8.32 3.79
C ILE A 269 -0.10 -7.02 3.39
N TRP A 270 0.25 -5.94 4.08
CA TRP A 270 -0.21 -4.60 3.80
C TRP A 270 0.96 -3.74 3.31
N LEU A 271 0.84 -3.16 2.12
CA LEU A 271 1.81 -2.22 1.58
C LEU A 271 1.36 -0.81 1.95
N THR A 272 1.90 -0.30 3.06
CA THR A 272 1.32 0.81 3.82
C THR A 272 1.81 2.18 3.38
N GLU A 273 2.88 2.26 2.60
CA GLU A 273 3.31 3.48 1.91
C GLU A 273 4.08 3.11 0.64
N TYR A 274 3.77 3.78 -0.46
CA TYR A 274 4.51 3.62 -1.70
C TYR A 274 4.33 4.82 -2.63
N GLY A 275 5.40 5.21 -3.32
CA GLY A 275 5.38 6.27 -4.31
C GLY A 275 6.74 6.53 -4.91
N TYR A 276 6.78 7.31 -5.97
CA TYR A 276 7.98 7.86 -6.58
C TYR A 276 7.94 9.37 -6.52
N ASN A 277 9.03 9.98 -6.12
CA ASN A 277 9.18 11.42 -6.23
C ASN A 277 9.24 11.86 -7.70
N SER A 278 8.70 13.02 -8.01
CA SER A 278 8.83 13.61 -9.34
C SER A 278 10.16 14.37 -9.50
N LYS A 279 10.73 14.33 -10.70
CA LYS A 279 11.91 15.10 -11.10
C LYS A 279 11.52 15.98 -12.30
N PRO A 280 11.66 17.32 -12.23
CA PRO A 280 11.89 18.07 -11.01
C PRO A 280 10.75 17.91 -9.99
N PRO A 281 10.91 18.28 -8.69
CA PRO A 281 12.07 18.91 -8.10
C PRO A 281 13.09 17.94 -7.48
N SER A 282 12.71 16.68 -7.21
CA SER A 282 13.62 15.70 -6.56
C SER A 282 14.80 15.35 -7.46
N ARG A 283 16.03 15.46 -6.90
CA ARG A 283 17.26 15.17 -7.65
C ARG A 283 17.72 13.72 -7.56
N TRP A 284 17.40 13.02 -6.46
CA TRP A 284 17.99 11.71 -6.14
C TRP A 284 17.25 10.53 -6.76
N LEU A 285 16.06 10.24 -6.26
CA LEU A 285 15.24 9.11 -6.72
C LEU A 285 14.04 9.55 -7.56
N GLY A 286 14.01 10.85 -7.94
CA GLY A 286 12.90 11.40 -8.71
C GLY A 286 12.89 10.88 -10.14
N VAL A 287 11.67 10.71 -10.67
CA VAL A 287 11.38 10.33 -12.05
C VAL A 287 10.51 11.39 -12.73
N SER A 288 10.47 11.41 -14.07
CA SER A 288 9.56 12.34 -14.75
C SER A 288 8.11 12.08 -14.36
N ASN A 289 7.24 13.11 -14.42
CA ASN A 289 5.81 12.95 -14.10
C ASN A 289 5.11 11.87 -14.94
N LEU A 290 5.53 11.67 -16.21
CA LEU A 290 4.99 10.62 -17.07
C LEU A 290 5.44 9.24 -16.60
N LEU A 291 6.69 9.11 -16.16
CA LEU A 291 7.20 7.86 -15.63
C LEU A 291 6.60 7.55 -14.26
N GLN A 292 6.42 8.56 -13.40
CA GLN A 292 5.69 8.44 -12.14
C GLN A 292 4.28 7.86 -12.37
N ALA A 293 3.54 8.41 -13.34
CA ALA A 293 2.21 7.94 -13.70
C ALA A 293 2.20 6.47 -14.16
N ARG A 294 3.19 6.07 -14.99
CA ARG A 294 3.35 4.67 -15.41
C ARG A 294 3.63 3.75 -14.23
N PHE A 295 4.47 4.18 -13.30
CA PHE A 295 4.83 3.38 -12.12
C PHE A 295 3.66 3.21 -11.14
N VAL A 296 2.74 4.17 -11.06
CA VAL A 296 1.47 4.01 -10.32
C VAL A 296 0.67 2.82 -10.87
N GLY A 297 0.52 2.71 -12.19
CA GLY A 297 -0.18 1.59 -12.82
C GLY A 297 0.57 0.26 -12.68
N GLU A 298 1.89 0.28 -12.83
CA GLU A 298 2.74 -0.92 -12.70
C GLU A 298 2.74 -1.45 -11.26
N ALA A 299 2.81 -0.56 -10.25
CA ALA A 299 2.72 -0.94 -8.84
C ALA A 299 1.35 -1.53 -8.49
N ALA A 300 0.27 -0.96 -9.02
CA ALA A 300 -1.08 -1.49 -8.83
C ALA A 300 -1.21 -2.92 -9.38
N LEU A 301 -0.70 -3.18 -10.60
CA LEU A 301 -0.66 -4.52 -11.17
C LEU A 301 0.18 -5.47 -10.31
N ARG A 302 1.36 -5.03 -9.87
CA ARG A 302 2.26 -5.88 -9.09
C ARG A 302 1.63 -6.30 -7.76
N ALA A 303 0.98 -5.38 -7.06
CA ALA A 303 0.24 -5.67 -5.84
C ALA A 303 -0.97 -6.59 -6.11
N TYR A 304 -1.69 -6.38 -7.20
CA TYR A 304 -2.81 -7.23 -7.64
C TYR A 304 -2.37 -8.68 -7.92
N LEU A 305 -1.21 -8.88 -8.53
CA LEU A 305 -0.67 -10.21 -8.83
C LEU A 305 0.02 -10.88 -7.63
N ALA A 306 0.30 -10.12 -6.56
CA ALA A 306 0.99 -10.63 -5.39
C ALA A 306 0.02 -11.39 -4.47
N PRO A 307 0.24 -12.68 -4.20
CA PRO A 307 -0.60 -13.42 -3.28
C PRO A 307 -0.49 -12.84 -1.87
N ARG A 308 -1.61 -12.84 -1.14
CA ARG A 308 -1.69 -12.39 0.28
C ARG A 308 -1.53 -10.88 0.50
N VAL A 309 -1.36 -10.08 -0.54
CA VAL A 309 -1.39 -8.62 -0.44
C VAL A 309 -2.84 -8.16 -0.45
N ASP A 310 -3.28 -7.46 0.61
CA ASP A 310 -4.65 -6.98 0.75
C ASP A 310 -4.81 -5.53 0.35
N LEU A 311 -3.75 -4.72 0.50
CA LEU A 311 -3.82 -3.29 0.20
C LEU A 311 -2.49 -2.73 -0.29
N LEU A 312 -2.59 -1.65 -1.05
CA LEU A 312 -1.49 -0.80 -1.48
C LEU A 312 -1.88 0.66 -1.25
N ILE A 313 -1.12 1.35 -0.40
CA ILE A 313 -1.30 2.75 -0.06
C ILE A 313 -0.33 3.62 -0.86
N HIS A 314 -0.85 4.58 -1.61
CA HIS A 314 -0.04 5.60 -2.27
C HIS A 314 0.25 6.76 -1.32
N PHE A 315 1.49 7.17 -1.25
CA PHE A 315 1.98 8.32 -0.48
C PHE A 315 2.44 9.41 -1.45
N LEU A 316 1.88 10.52 -1.62
CA LEU A 316 0.91 11.42 -1.05
C LEU A 316 -0.26 11.73 -2.02
N VAL A 317 -1.22 12.57 -1.61
CA VAL A 317 -2.20 13.20 -2.50
C VAL A 317 -1.61 14.46 -3.11
N ARG A 318 -0.92 15.28 -2.33
CA ARG A 318 -0.29 16.53 -2.76
C ARG A 318 1.20 16.56 -2.39
N ASP A 319 2.02 17.04 -3.31
CA ASP A 319 3.45 17.23 -3.04
C ASP A 319 3.66 18.18 -1.85
N GLU A 320 4.63 17.87 -0.99
CA GLU A 320 5.03 18.78 0.08
C GLU A 320 5.60 20.08 -0.49
N PRO A 321 5.41 21.22 0.22
CA PRO A 321 5.92 22.52 -0.23
C PRO A 321 7.45 22.53 -0.35
N ASN A 322 8.14 21.84 0.55
CA ASN A 322 9.59 21.70 0.50
C ASN A 322 10.01 20.62 -0.50
N ALA A 323 10.65 21.03 -1.58
CA ALA A 323 11.09 20.15 -2.67
C ALA A 323 12.13 19.10 -2.26
N SER A 324 12.80 19.27 -1.12
CA SER A 324 13.73 18.27 -0.56
C SER A 324 13.02 17.10 0.12
N ARG A 325 11.72 17.22 0.36
CA ARG A 325 10.86 16.20 0.96
C ARG A 325 10.11 15.40 -0.12
N TRP A 326 8.87 15.02 0.16
CA TRP A 326 8.12 14.11 -0.72
C TRP A 326 7.40 14.86 -1.84
N THR A 327 7.64 14.43 -3.07
CA THR A 327 6.99 14.94 -4.30
C THR A 327 6.32 13.81 -5.08
N SER A 328 5.75 12.86 -4.35
CA SER A 328 5.07 11.67 -4.90
C SER A 328 3.57 11.87 -5.14
N GLY A 329 3.03 13.04 -4.82
CA GLY A 329 1.60 13.36 -4.89
C GLY A 329 0.99 13.32 -6.29
N PHE A 330 -0.34 13.34 -6.32
CA PHE A 330 -1.14 13.50 -7.56
C PHE A 330 -1.29 14.98 -7.97
N TYR A 331 -1.03 15.87 -7.02
CA TYR A 331 -0.96 17.30 -7.25
C TYR A 331 0.45 17.81 -6.91
N THR A 332 0.91 18.81 -7.64
CA THR A 332 2.11 19.56 -7.20
C THR A 332 1.80 20.32 -5.91
N SER A 333 2.83 20.82 -5.22
CA SER A 333 2.66 21.68 -4.04
C SER A 333 1.83 22.95 -4.31
N ARG A 334 1.75 23.40 -5.56
CA ARG A 334 0.91 24.55 -6.00
C ARG A 334 -0.48 24.11 -6.47
N GLY A 335 -0.88 22.84 -6.33
CA GLY A 335 -2.21 22.34 -6.69
C GLY A 335 -2.40 21.99 -8.17
N LYS A 336 -1.37 22.05 -9.02
CA LYS A 336 -1.47 21.58 -10.41
C LYS A 336 -1.58 20.06 -10.45
N VAL A 337 -2.56 19.54 -11.19
CA VAL A 337 -2.79 18.11 -11.38
C VAL A 337 -1.62 17.48 -12.13
N LYS A 338 -1.09 16.35 -11.62
CA LYS A 338 -0.05 15.55 -12.27
C LYS A 338 -0.67 14.39 -13.05
N PRO A 339 0.01 13.83 -14.07
CA PRO A 339 -0.47 12.67 -14.81
C PRO A 339 -0.75 11.44 -13.93
N SER A 340 -0.10 11.35 -12.77
CA SER A 340 -0.30 10.29 -11.77
C SER A 340 -1.72 10.24 -11.20
N PHE A 341 -2.46 11.37 -11.18
CA PHE A 341 -3.88 11.41 -10.78
C PHE A 341 -4.73 10.48 -11.65
N ASN A 342 -4.66 10.65 -12.95
CA ASN A 342 -5.41 9.80 -13.89
C ASN A 342 -4.90 8.36 -13.88
N ALA A 343 -3.59 8.16 -13.71
CA ALA A 343 -3.00 6.83 -13.64
C ALA A 343 -3.43 6.06 -12.38
N TYR A 344 -3.70 6.74 -11.27
CA TYR A 344 -4.25 6.11 -10.06
C TYR A 344 -5.72 5.71 -10.24
N ALA A 345 -6.54 6.59 -10.79
CA ALA A 345 -7.97 6.31 -11.02
C ALA A 345 -8.23 5.33 -12.18
N LEU A 346 -7.28 5.23 -13.12
CA LEU A 346 -7.31 4.31 -14.26
C LEU A 346 -5.93 3.69 -14.46
N PRO A 347 -5.46 2.82 -13.53
CA PRO A 347 -4.17 2.15 -13.67
C PRO A 347 -4.18 1.22 -14.88
N PHE A 348 -3.06 1.24 -15.63
CA PHE A 348 -2.90 0.44 -16.84
C PHE A 348 -1.46 -0.01 -16.96
N ALA A 349 -1.23 -1.31 -17.14
CA ALA A 349 0.10 -1.90 -17.16
C ALA A 349 0.16 -3.16 -18.03
N GLN A 350 1.38 -3.54 -18.42
CA GLN A 350 1.67 -4.78 -19.14
C GLN A 350 1.81 -5.93 -18.15
N VAL A 351 1.10 -7.04 -18.42
CA VAL A 351 1.26 -8.31 -17.68
C VAL A 351 2.40 -9.13 -18.26
N SER A 352 2.38 -9.33 -19.60
CA SER A 352 3.36 -10.15 -20.31
C SER A 352 3.39 -9.80 -21.78
N ARG A 353 4.45 -10.24 -22.48
CA ARG A 353 4.56 -10.18 -23.94
C ARG A 353 5.22 -11.46 -24.47
N ARG A 354 4.68 -11.98 -25.58
CA ARG A 354 5.27 -13.06 -26.37
C ARG A 354 5.19 -12.67 -27.85
N GLY A 355 6.35 -12.45 -28.48
CA GLY A 355 6.41 -11.91 -29.83
C GLY A 355 5.71 -10.54 -29.93
N ASN A 356 4.72 -10.42 -30.80
CA ASN A 356 3.88 -9.24 -30.98
C ASN A 356 2.55 -9.28 -30.20
N ARG A 357 2.33 -10.31 -29.35
CA ARG A 357 1.15 -10.44 -28.51
C ARG A 357 1.46 -9.93 -27.10
N THR A 358 0.80 -8.85 -26.70
CA THR A 358 0.96 -8.23 -25.38
C THR A 358 -0.30 -8.41 -24.58
N THR A 359 -0.18 -8.94 -23.37
CA THR A 359 -1.27 -8.97 -22.39
C THR A 359 -1.20 -7.73 -21.55
N VAL A 360 -2.29 -6.96 -21.53
CA VAL A 360 -2.45 -5.75 -20.71
C VAL A 360 -3.50 -5.97 -19.62
N TRP A 361 -3.33 -5.26 -18.53
CA TRP A 361 -4.23 -5.22 -17.38
C TRP A 361 -4.53 -3.77 -17.03
N GLY A 362 -5.70 -3.52 -16.46
CA GLY A 362 -6.07 -2.22 -15.92
C GLY A 362 -7.28 -2.32 -15.00
N GLN A 363 -7.61 -1.21 -14.36
CA GLN A 363 -8.80 -1.09 -13.52
C GLN A 363 -9.42 0.29 -13.69
N VAL A 364 -10.73 0.36 -13.92
CA VAL A 364 -11.51 1.61 -13.87
C VAL A 364 -12.00 1.79 -12.44
N ARG A 365 -11.66 2.92 -11.81
CA ARG A 365 -12.07 3.28 -10.46
C ARG A 365 -12.99 4.51 -10.48
N PRO A 366 -13.92 4.64 -9.52
CA PRO A 366 -14.27 3.71 -8.46
C PRO A 366 -14.87 2.39 -9.00
N ARG A 367 -14.81 1.33 -8.22
CA ARG A 367 -15.25 -0.04 -8.58
C ARG A 367 -16.76 -0.22 -8.45
N THR A 368 -17.54 0.52 -9.21
CA THR A 368 -19.01 0.56 -9.10
C THR A 368 -19.69 -0.25 -10.21
N GLY A 369 -19.44 -1.55 -10.27
CA GLY A 369 -19.99 -2.43 -11.31
C GLY A 369 -19.15 -2.49 -12.58
N ALA A 370 -19.66 -3.16 -13.62
CA ALA A 370 -19.00 -3.26 -14.91
C ALA A 370 -18.96 -1.89 -15.61
N GLN A 371 -17.76 -1.48 -16.03
CA GLN A 371 -17.50 -0.15 -16.60
C GLN A 371 -17.12 -0.26 -18.08
N PRO A 372 -17.65 0.60 -18.96
CA PRO A 372 -17.21 0.64 -20.34
C PRO A 372 -15.75 1.13 -20.45
N TYR A 373 -14.99 0.53 -21.34
CA TYR A 373 -13.66 0.98 -21.71
C TYR A 373 -13.33 0.75 -23.17
N ARG A 374 -12.36 1.49 -23.70
CA ARG A 374 -11.78 1.31 -25.03
C ARG A 374 -10.27 1.39 -24.96
N LEU A 375 -9.61 0.69 -25.86
CA LEU A 375 -8.15 0.73 -26.00
C LEU A 375 -7.74 1.55 -27.21
N GLN A 376 -6.62 2.27 -27.08
CA GLN A 376 -5.99 2.98 -28.19
C GLN A 376 -4.51 2.57 -28.31
N ARG A 377 -4.02 2.63 -29.54
CA ARG A 377 -2.62 2.49 -29.93
C ARG A 377 -2.16 3.72 -30.69
N LEU A 378 -0.98 4.23 -30.39
CA LEU A 378 -0.32 5.26 -31.17
C LEU A 378 0.26 4.65 -32.45
N ARG A 379 -0.10 5.19 -33.62
CA ARG A 379 0.42 4.79 -34.94
C ARG A 379 0.59 6.03 -35.82
N ALA A 380 1.77 6.23 -36.37
CA ALA A 380 2.13 7.39 -37.20
C ALA A 380 1.67 8.75 -36.53
N GLY A 381 2.00 8.94 -35.25
CA GLY A 381 1.64 10.17 -34.50
C GLY A 381 0.18 10.28 -34.06
N HIS A 382 -0.71 9.36 -34.46
CA HIS A 382 -2.13 9.42 -34.16
C HIS A 382 -2.62 8.26 -33.29
N TRP A 383 -3.51 8.56 -32.32
CA TRP A 383 -4.16 7.55 -31.52
C TRP A 383 -5.28 6.85 -32.29
N ARG A 384 -5.17 5.56 -32.50
CA ARG A 384 -6.14 4.70 -33.21
C ARG A 384 -6.80 3.73 -32.25
N TRP A 385 -8.10 3.53 -32.37
CA TRP A 385 -8.84 2.56 -31.56
C TRP A 385 -8.44 1.12 -31.86
N ILE A 386 -8.41 0.29 -30.82
CA ILE A 386 -8.22 -1.16 -30.93
C ILE A 386 -9.55 -1.82 -30.59
N GLY A 387 -10.36 -2.10 -31.62
CA GLY A 387 -11.69 -2.66 -31.49
C GLY A 387 -12.72 -1.71 -30.87
N GLY A 388 -13.90 -2.24 -30.57
CA GLY A 388 -15.02 -1.49 -29.99
C GLY A 388 -14.95 -1.35 -28.47
N THR A 389 -16.00 -0.73 -27.90
CA THR A 389 -16.24 -0.61 -26.46
C THR A 389 -16.44 -2.00 -25.84
N ARG A 390 -15.87 -2.19 -24.65
CA ARG A 390 -16.00 -3.42 -23.85
C ARG A 390 -16.28 -3.07 -22.39
N LEU A 391 -16.75 -4.06 -21.64
CA LEU A 391 -16.99 -3.90 -20.20
C LEU A 391 -15.85 -4.54 -19.38
N THR A 392 -15.53 -3.93 -18.27
CA THR A 392 -14.69 -4.50 -17.21
C THR A 392 -15.44 -5.59 -16.46
N THR A 393 -14.77 -6.27 -15.53
CA THR A 393 -15.46 -7.06 -14.48
C THR A 393 -16.31 -6.13 -13.60
N ARG A 394 -17.16 -6.72 -12.74
CA ARG A 394 -17.94 -5.97 -11.73
C ARG A 394 -17.05 -5.16 -10.76
N THR A 395 -15.80 -5.56 -10.58
CA THR A 395 -14.80 -4.88 -9.75
C THR A 395 -13.89 -3.94 -10.55
N GLY A 396 -14.29 -3.57 -11.76
CA GLY A 396 -13.60 -2.59 -12.60
C GLY A 396 -12.38 -3.12 -13.37
N TYR A 397 -12.01 -4.40 -13.26
CA TYR A 397 -10.80 -4.93 -13.91
C TYR A 397 -11.01 -5.23 -15.39
N LEU A 398 -9.96 -4.95 -16.18
CA LEU A 398 -9.82 -5.39 -17.56
C LEU A 398 -8.53 -6.19 -17.71
N ARG A 399 -8.58 -7.22 -18.56
CA ARG A 399 -7.41 -7.97 -19.02
C ARG A 399 -7.60 -8.32 -20.48
N ARG A 400 -6.61 -7.99 -21.32
CA ARG A 400 -6.72 -8.18 -22.77
C ARG A 400 -5.39 -8.57 -23.38
N VAL A 401 -5.46 -9.42 -24.38
CA VAL A 401 -4.37 -9.67 -25.32
C VAL A 401 -4.58 -8.76 -26.53
N VAL A 402 -3.56 -7.99 -26.89
CA VAL A 402 -3.54 -7.09 -28.04
C VAL A 402 -2.31 -7.36 -28.90
N THR A 403 -2.42 -7.17 -30.21
CA THR A 403 -1.28 -7.22 -31.11
C THR A 403 -0.48 -5.93 -30.95
N ALA A 404 0.64 -6.00 -30.22
CA ALA A 404 1.50 -4.87 -29.92
C ALA A 404 2.92 -5.36 -29.66
N ALA A 405 3.86 -5.01 -30.53
CA ALA A 405 5.28 -5.30 -30.39
C ALA A 405 5.94 -4.37 -29.38
N ARG A 406 7.21 -4.66 -29.01
CA ARG A 406 8.02 -3.78 -28.18
C ARG A 406 8.07 -2.36 -28.76
N GLY A 407 8.00 -1.37 -27.88
CA GLY A 407 7.95 0.05 -28.24
C GLY A 407 6.55 0.58 -28.55
N THR A 408 5.55 -0.28 -28.82
CA THR A 408 4.18 0.16 -29.07
C THR A 408 3.64 0.93 -27.87
N GLN A 409 3.02 2.08 -28.13
CA GLN A 409 2.35 2.88 -27.10
C GLN A 409 0.86 2.58 -27.07
N LEU A 410 0.35 2.26 -25.89
CA LEU A 410 -1.04 1.91 -25.62
C LEU A 410 -1.61 2.79 -24.51
N ARG A 411 -2.93 3.04 -24.55
CA ARG A 411 -3.68 3.65 -23.44
C ARG A 411 -5.11 3.13 -23.39
N VAL A 412 -5.74 3.22 -22.22
CA VAL A 412 -7.15 2.96 -22.00
C VAL A 412 -7.91 4.27 -21.95
N TRP A 413 -9.10 4.27 -22.47
CA TRP A 413 -10.10 5.31 -22.33
C TRP A 413 -11.28 4.79 -21.51
N SER A 414 -11.69 5.53 -20.47
CA SER A 414 -12.95 5.35 -19.74
C SER A 414 -13.97 6.41 -20.23
N PRO A 415 -15.01 6.04 -20.97
CA PRO A 415 -16.02 6.97 -21.46
C PRO A 415 -16.78 7.65 -20.32
N ARG A 416 -17.09 6.90 -19.25
CA ARG A 416 -17.85 7.39 -18.11
C ARG A 416 -17.18 8.61 -17.47
N ASP A 417 -15.87 8.52 -17.20
CA ASP A 417 -15.14 9.57 -16.50
C ASP A 417 -14.42 10.50 -17.47
N ARG A 418 -14.58 10.28 -18.79
CA ARG A 418 -13.88 11.01 -19.87
C ARG A 418 -12.36 11.09 -19.61
N ARG A 419 -11.77 9.95 -19.23
CA ARG A 419 -10.39 9.87 -18.72
C ARG A 419 -9.56 8.89 -19.53
N TYR A 420 -8.29 9.25 -19.77
CA TYR A 420 -7.26 8.36 -20.29
C TYR A 420 -6.35 7.86 -19.16
N SER A 421 -5.91 6.61 -19.27
CA SER A 421 -4.80 6.09 -18.46
C SER A 421 -3.47 6.79 -18.81
N ALA A 422 -2.45 6.57 -17.99
CA ALA A 422 -1.08 6.81 -18.43
C ALA A 422 -0.76 5.98 -19.68
N VAL A 423 0.18 6.49 -20.52
CA VAL A 423 0.65 5.77 -21.70
C VAL A 423 1.54 4.62 -21.28
N LEU A 424 1.14 3.39 -21.60
CA LEU A 424 1.96 2.20 -21.51
C LEU A 424 2.85 2.10 -22.76
N ILE A 425 4.16 1.98 -22.55
CA ILE A 425 5.11 1.59 -23.62
C ILE A 425 5.42 0.11 -23.44
N VAL A 426 5.08 -0.69 -24.43
CA VAL A 426 5.30 -2.15 -24.42
C VAL A 426 6.80 -2.46 -24.35
N ARG A 427 7.19 -3.33 -23.41
CA ARG A 427 8.59 -3.74 -23.15
C ARG A 427 8.89 -5.14 -23.67
#